data_0f956f294fde2cdfb072a7dff4da3eb9
#
_entry.id   0f956f294fde2cdfb072a7dff4da3eb9
#
_cell.length_a   1.000
_cell.length_b   1.000
_cell.length_c   1.000
_cell.angle_alpha   90.00
_cell.angle_beta   90.00
_cell.angle_gamma   90.00
#
_symmetry.space_group_name_H-M   'P 1'
#
loop_
_entity.id
_entity.type
_entity.pdbx_description
1 polymer ?
#
loop_
_entity_poly.entity_id
_entity_poly.type
_entity_poly.pdbx_seq_one_letter_code
_entity_poly.pdbx_strand_id
1 'polypeptide(L)'
;MSIIGRNDDSLARARSAIEVNVAAFVDRGLTSEDEAATLLDRITTGTDYNAAGKEDFVIEAVPAQRDLQIEVFGRLDTICDADIVVASTSGQPISLMVNRISYPERAVAMHFVYPAQLMPLVEVCGGPQTLPEVVTWACDFLTSIGRTPALMNKDVDGFIVNRLQFAVLREAWSMRANGIASAEAIDNSFKMTLGRLYSDTGPIESAELGGLDILHTFAEFLFPAIDDSKTPPEALTELVRAGNHDLKSGKGIYGWAERDGQA
;
A
#
# COMPACT_ATOMS: atom_id res chain seq x y z
N MET A 1 3.53 -21.34 4.95
CA MET A 1 2.88 -20.04 5.31
C MET A 1 1.47 -20.31 5.79
N SER A 2 1.11 -19.78 6.95
CA SER A 2 -0.23 -19.95 7.53
C SER A 2 -1.02 -18.66 7.36
N ILE A 3 -2.22 -18.72 6.78
CA ILE A 3 -3.15 -17.60 6.68
C ILE A 3 -4.20 -17.76 7.76
N ILE A 4 -4.24 -16.82 8.71
CA ILE A 4 -5.19 -16.80 9.79
C ILE A 4 -6.28 -15.79 9.48
N GLY A 5 -7.52 -16.22 9.38
CA GLY A 5 -8.67 -15.38 9.05
C GLY A 5 -9.75 -15.41 10.12
N ARG A 6 -10.65 -14.42 10.07
CA ARG A 6 -11.76 -14.33 11.06
C ARG A 6 -12.81 -15.43 10.91
N ASN A 7 -12.96 -16.02 9.73
CA ASN A 7 -13.91 -17.10 9.42
C ASN A 7 -13.54 -17.79 8.11
N ASP A 8 -14.17 -18.96 7.86
CA ASP A 8 -13.91 -19.80 6.68
C ASP A 8 -14.24 -19.10 5.36
N ASP A 9 -15.30 -18.29 5.31
CA ASP A 9 -15.66 -17.54 4.09
C ASP A 9 -14.58 -16.54 3.70
N SER A 10 -13.95 -15.87 4.65
CA SER A 10 -12.85 -14.94 4.38
C SER A 10 -11.61 -15.67 3.90
N LEU A 11 -11.33 -16.83 4.47
CA LEU A 11 -10.21 -17.70 4.08
C LEU A 11 -10.40 -18.29 2.67
N ALA A 12 -11.62 -18.73 2.35
CA ALA A 12 -11.95 -19.23 1.00
C ALA A 12 -11.76 -18.15 -0.05
N ARG A 13 -12.22 -16.91 0.21
CA ARG A 13 -11.96 -15.77 -0.70
C ARG A 13 -10.49 -15.44 -0.86
N ALA A 14 -9.72 -15.46 0.25
CA ALA A 14 -8.28 -15.20 0.19
C ALA A 14 -7.57 -16.28 -0.65
N ARG A 15 -7.89 -17.56 -0.43
CA ARG A 15 -7.34 -18.66 -1.20
C ARG A 15 -7.68 -18.54 -2.69
N SER A 16 -8.94 -18.30 -3.03
CA SER A 16 -9.37 -18.11 -4.42
C SER A 16 -8.64 -16.95 -5.09
N ALA A 17 -8.43 -15.82 -4.39
CA ALA A 17 -7.69 -14.69 -4.94
C ALA A 17 -6.21 -15.04 -5.21
N ILE A 18 -5.58 -15.84 -4.35
CA ILE A 18 -4.21 -16.33 -4.56
C ILE A 18 -4.18 -17.25 -5.79
N GLU A 19 -5.09 -18.21 -5.89
CA GLU A 19 -5.18 -19.15 -7.02
C GLU A 19 -5.36 -18.42 -8.35
N VAL A 20 -6.22 -17.41 -8.42
CA VAL A 20 -6.41 -16.56 -9.61
C VAL A 20 -5.13 -15.81 -10.00
N ASN A 21 -4.42 -15.23 -9.01
CA ASN A 21 -3.16 -14.54 -9.29
C ASN A 21 -2.06 -15.50 -9.76
N VAL A 22 -1.96 -16.66 -9.14
CA VAL A 22 -0.97 -17.69 -9.52
C VAL A 22 -1.26 -18.22 -10.93
N ALA A 23 -2.52 -18.51 -11.26
CA ALA A 23 -2.92 -18.91 -12.61
C ALA A 23 -2.56 -17.85 -13.65
N ALA A 24 -2.80 -16.56 -13.35
CA ALA A 24 -2.41 -15.47 -14.23
C ALA A 24 -0.88 -15.37 -14.44
N PHE A 25 -0.07 -15.76 -13.49
CA PHE A 25 1.39 -15.83 -13.65
C PHE A 25 1.81 -17.01 -14.52
N VAL A 26 1.17 -18.17 -14.37
CA VAL A 26 1.38 -19.33 -15.26
C VAL A 26 1.02 -18.99 -16.70
N ASP A 27 -0.15 -18.40 -16.94
CA ASP A 27 -0.63 -17.98 -18.27
C ASP A 27 0.33 -17.02 -18.98
N ARG A 28 1.08 -16.22 -18.23
CA ARG A 28 2.09 -15.27 -18.74
C ARG A 28 3.51 -15.82 -18.78
N GLY A 29 3.71 -17.06 -18.41
CA GLY A 29 5.03 -17.70 -18.36
C GLY A 29 5.97 -17.12 -17.29
N LEU A 30 5.42 -16.49 -16.25
CA LEU A 30 6.18 -15.95 -15.13
C LEU A 30 6.51 -16.99 -14.06
N THR A 31 5.79 -18.11 -14.04
CA THR A 31 6.04 -19.30 -13.23
C THR A 31 5.54 -20.54 -13.97
N SER A 32 6.06 -21.71 -13.63
CA SER A 32 5.60 -22.99 -14.20
C SER A 32 4.39 -23.54 -13.42
N GLU A 33 3.64 -24.48 -14.03
CA GLU A 33 2.54 -25.18 -13.35
C GLU A 33 3.03 -25.94 -12.09
N ASP A 34 4.19 -26.57 -12.14
CA ASP A 34 4.77 -27.33 -11.03
C ASP A 34 5.16 -26.40 -9.86
N GLU A 35 5.76 -25.25 -10.17
CA GLU A 35 6.10 -24.23 -9.15
C GLU A 35 4.83 -23.64 -8.54
N ALA A 36 3.82 -23.37 -9.34
CA ALA A 36 2.51 -22.88 -8.91
C ALA A 36 1.83 -23.87 -7.96
N ALA A 37 1.81 -25.17 -8.31
CA ALA A 37 1.26 -26.23 -7.45
C ALA A 37 2.02 -26.29 -6.12
N THR A 38 3.36 -26.30 -6.17
CA THR A 38 4.22 -26.32 -4.98
C THR A 38 3.99 -25.11 -4.07
N LEU A 39 3.77 -23.92 -4.65
CA LEU A 39 3.45 -22.70 -3.90
C LEU A 39 2.11 -22.83 -3.16
N LEU A 40 1.08 -23.29 -3.86
CA LEU A 40 -0.26 -23.45 -3.29
C LEU A 40 -0.31 -24.50 -2.18
N ASP A 41 0.45 -25.59 -2.29
CA ASP A 41 0.57 -26.64 -1.28
C ASP A 41 1.25 -26.16 0.01
N ARG A 42 2.08 -25.11 -0.05
CA ARG A 42 2.71 -24.51 1.12
C ARG A 42 1.80 -23.55 1.91
N ILE A 43 0.57 -23.31 1.43
CA ILE A 43 -0.37 -22.38 2.07
C ILE A 43 -1.37 -23.19 2.89
N THR A 44 -1.36 -22.97 4.19
CA THR A 44 -2.39 -23.46 5.12
C THR A 44 -3.32 -22.32 5.54
N THR A 45 -4.56 -22.64 5.87
CA THR A 45 -5.56 -21.66 6.32
C THR A 45 -6.19 -22.11 7.63
N GLY A 46 -6.54 -21.18 8.52
CA GLY A 46 -7.17 -21.48 9.79
C GLY A 46 -7.75 -20.24 10.46
N THR A 47 -8.60 -20.46 11.46
CA THR A 47 -9.23 -19.39 12.26
C THR A 47 -8.64 -19.26 13.66
N ASP A 48 -7.73 -20.17 14.04
CA ASP A 48 -7.11 -20.15 15.36
C ASP A 48 -5.89 -19.21 15.38
N TYR A 49 -6.03 -18.10 16.08
CA TYR A 49 -4.93 -17.14 16.25
C TYR A 49 -3.72 -17.71 17.02
N ASN A 50 -3.91 -18.75 17.85
CA ASN A 50 -2.80 -19.37 18.59
C ASN A 50 -1.75 -20.00 17.65
N ALA A 51 -2.12 -20.28 16.40
CA ALA A 51 -1.17 -20.75 15.40
C ALA A 51 -0.05 -19.73 15.12
N ALA A 52 -0.30 -18.43 15.29
CA ALA A 52 0.69 -17.38 15.11
C ALA A 52 1.92 -17.50 16.04
N GLY A 53 1.74 -18.03 17.24
CA GLY A 53 2.82 -18.25 18.22
C GLY A 53 3.81 -19.35 17.84
N LYS A 54 3.59 -20.05 16.71
CA LYS A 54 4.48 -21.11 16.20
C LYS A 54 5.23 -20.73 14.94
N GLU A 55 5.01 -19.51 14.46
CA GLU A 55 5.60 -19.00 13.21
C GLU A 55 6.89 -18.22 13.51
N ASP A 56 7.80 -18.16 12.55
CA ASP A 56 9.07 -17.42 12.68
C ASP A 56 8.84 -15.89 12.74
N PHE A 57 7.79 -15.39 12.11
CA PHE A 57 7.31 -14.00 12.20
C PHE A 57 5.85 -13.91 11.73
N VAL A 58 5.18 -12.81 12.06
CA VAL A 58 3.77 -12.60 11.74
C VAL A 58 3.59 -11.28 10.98
N ILE A 59 2.77 -11.33 9.92
CA ILE A 59 2.36 -10.14 9.17
C ILE A 59 0.86 -9.90 9.43
N GLU A 60 0.54 -8.79 10.06
CA GLU A 60 -0.83 -8.28 10.18
C GLU A 60 -1.25 -7.63 8.84
N ALA A 61 -2.38 -8.07 8.30
CA ALA A 61 -2.93 -7.61 7.03
C ALA A 61 -4.46 -7.44 7.11
N VAL A 62 -4.98 -7.07 8.27
CA VAL A 62 -6.41 -6.77 8.43
C VAL A 62 -6.76 -5.41 7.78
N PRO A 63 -8.06 -5.13 7.50
CA PRO A 63 -8.44 -3.82 6.98
C PRO A 63 -7.87 -2.66 7.80
N ALA A 64 -7.48 -1.58 7.12
CA ALA A 64 -6.85 -0.39 7.72
C ALA A 64 -7.81 0.40 8.64
N GLN A 65 -8.39 -0.29 9.62
CA GLN A 65 -9.22 0.23 10.69
C GLN A 65 -8.40 0.20 11.97
N ARG A 66 -8.06 1.37 12.48
CA ARG A 66 -7.12 1.52 13.61
C ARG A 66 -7.49 0.68 14.82
N ASP A 67 -8.75 0.69 15.23
CA ASP A 67 -9.18 -0.05 16.42
C ASP A 67 -9.04 -1.56 16.23
N LEU A 68 -9.34 -2.08 15.04
CA LEU A 68 -9.16 -3.49 14.69
C LEU A 68 -7.67 -3.87 14.69
N GLN A 69 -6.82 -3.02 14.14
CA GLN A 69 -5.37 -3.26 14.13
C GLN A 69 -4.78 -3.28 15.55
N ILE A 70 -5.20 -2.33 16.41
CA ILE A 70 -4.81 -2.31 17.83
C ILE A 70 -5.26 -3.59 18.54
N GLU A 71 -6.49 -4.05 18.31
CA GLU A 71 -7.00 -5.31 18.86
C GLU A 71 -6.15 -6.49 18.42
N VAL A 72 -5.85 -6.60 17.13
CA VAL A 72 -5.05 -7.71 16.58
C VAL A 72 -3.63 -7.69 17.14
N PHE A 73 -2.97 -6.53 17.19
CA PHE A 73 -1.65 -6.41 17.81
C PHE A 73 -1.67 -6.82 19.29
N GLY A 74 -2.70 -6.42 20.04
CA GLY A 74 -2.88 -6.84 21.44
C GLY A 74 -3.04 -8.36 21.60
N ARG A 75 -3.75 -9.03 20.68
CA ARG A 75 -3.85 -10.49 20.65
C ARG A 75 -2.53 -11.16 20.31
N LEU A 76 -1.83 -10.69 19.29
CA LEU A 76 -0.53 -11.22 18.89
C LEU A 76 0.53 -11.04 20.01
N ASP A 77 0.45 -9.96 20.77
CA ASP A 77 1.34 -9.70 21.89
C ASP A 77 1.23 -10.75 23.01
N THR A 78 0.04 -11.34 23.19
CA THR A 78 -0.20 -12.39 24.18
C THR A 78 0.08 -13.81 23.67
N ILE A 79 0.17 -14.00 22.36
CA ILE A 79 0.30 -15.31 21.71
C ILE A 79 1.73 -15.59 21.28
N CYS A 80 2.40 -14.57 20.71
CA CYS A 80 3.73 -14.71 20.15
C CYS A 80 4.79 -14.43 21.21
N ASP A 81 5.86 -15.22 21.20
CA ASP A 81 7.02 -14.98 22.05
C ASP A 81 7.65 -13.60 21.76
N ALA A 82 8.36 -13.04 22.75
CA ALA A 82 8.87 -11.67 22.70
C ALA A 82 9.86 -11.39 21.56
N ASP A 83 10.51 -12.39 21.03
CA ASP A 83 11.48 -12.35 19.94
C ASP A 83 10.88 -12.49 18.53
N ILE A 84 9.59 -12.86 18.43
CA ILE A 84 8.90 -12.97 17.15
C ILE A 84 8.58 -11.58 16.59
N VAL A 85 9.10 -11.26 15.42
CA VAL A 85 8.79 -10.00 14.73
C VAL A 85 7.33 -9.97 14.30
N VAL A 86 6.63 -8.88 14.61
CA VAL A 86 5.25 -8.62 14.18
C VAL A 86 5.24 -7.40 13.25
N ALA A 87 4.93 -7.63 11.98
CA ALA A 87 4.85 -6.60 10.97
C ALA A 87 3.40 -6.20 10.67
N SER A 88 3.16 -4.94 10.26
CA SER A 88 1.89 -4.51 9.68
C SER A 88 2.07 -4.14 8.21
N THR A 89 1.11 -4.52 7.35
CA THR A 89 1.06 -4.06 5.95
C THR A 89 0.40 -2.70 5.77
N SER A 90 -0.06 -2.08 6.83
CA SER A 90 -0.74 -0.78 6.79
C SER A 90 0.21 0.36 6.47
N GLY A 91 -0.26 1.34 5.67
CA GLY A 91 0.38 2.64 5.48
C GLY A 91 0.13 3.64 6.62
N GLN A 92 -0.30 3.16 7.80
CA GLN A 92 -0.45 3.96 9.02
C GLN A 92 0.76 3.76 9.94
N PRO A 93 1.07 4.75 10.79
CA PRO A 93 2.16 4.65 11.75
C PRO A 93 2.04 3.43 12.66
N ILE A 94 3.11 2.63 12.74
CA ILE A 94 3.14 1.43 13.60
C ILE A 94 2.99 1.82 15.08
N SER A 95 3.51 2.97 15.49
CA SER A 95 3.39 3.49 16.85
C SER A 95 1.94 3.64 17.32
N LEU A 96 1.00 3.88 16.42
CA LEU A 96 -0.42 3.97 16.74
C LEU A 96 -1.08 2.62 17.05
N MET A 97 -0.50 1.54 16.54
CA MET A 97 -1.02 0.18 16.69
C MET A 97 -0.46 -0.51 17.94
N VAL A 98 0.79 -0.17 18.31
CA VAL A 98 1.55 -0.87 19.36
C VAL A 98 1.65 -0.10 20.68
N ASN A 99 0.91 0.98 20.85
CA ASN A 99 0.99 1.84 22.05
C ASN A 99 0.50 1.19 23.36
N ARG A 100 -0.10 -0.02 23.29
CA ARG A 100 -0.68 -0.75 24.44
C ARG A 100 -0.20 -2.19 24.56
N ILE A 101 0.80 -2.60 23.75
CA ILE A 101 1.36 -3.95 23.83
C ILE A 101 2.60 -3.98 24.75
N SER A 102 2.98 -5.17 25.19
CA SER A 102 4.11 -5.37 26.13
C SER A 102 5.46 -5.33 25.45
N TYR A 103 5.50 -5.72 24.15
CA TYR A 103 6.73 -5.84 23.37
C TYR A 103 6.68 -5.02 22.06
N PRO A 104 6.54 -3.68 22.15
CA PRO A 104 6.45 -2.81 20.97
C PRO A 104 7.75 -2.76 20.15
N GLU A 105 8.88 -3.11 20.78
CA GLU A 105 10.22 -3.09 20.16
C GLU A 105 10.40 -4.07 19.01
N ARG A 106 9.59 -5.12 18.95
CA ARG A 106 9.58 -6.14 17.87
C ARG A 106 8.66 -5.81 16.70
N ALA A 107 7.92 -4.71 16.78
CA ALA A 107 6.94 -4.35 15.77
C ALA A 107 7.54 -3.44 14.70
N VAL A 108 7.17 -3.68 13.42
CA VAL A 108 7.66 -2.92 12.27
C VAL A 108 6.55 -2.76 11.22
N ALA A 109 6.50 -1.63 10.54
CA ALA A 109 5.67 -1.49 9.35
C ALA A 109 6.40 -2.02 8.12
N MET A 110 5.71 -2.85 7.33
CA MET A 110 6.15 -3.38 6.02
C MET A 110 5.01 -3.12 5.03
N HIS A 111 4.88 -1.89 4.56
CA HIS A 111 3.77 -1.45 3.72
C HIS A 111 4.00 -1.86 2.27
N PHE A 112 3.27 -2.90 1.84
CA PHE A 112 3.26 -3.36 0.46
C PHE A 112 2.37 -2.47 -0.39
N VAL A 113 2.93 -1.94 -1.48
CA VAL A 113 2.17 -1.12 -2.44
C VAL A 113 1.28 -2.02 -3.30
N TYR A 114 0.00 -1.67 -3.42
CA TYR A 114 -0.94 -2.44 -4.24
C TYR A 114 -0.74 -2.18 -5.75
N PRO A 115 -0.82 -3.20 -6.61
CA PRO A 115 -0.98 -4.63 -6.31
C PRO A 115 0.33 -5.29 -5.88
N ALA A 116 0.36 -5.83 -4.66
CA ALA A 116 1.57 -6.28 -3.98
C ALA A 116 2.37 -7.37 -4.74
N GLN A 117 1.69 -8.18 -5.56
CA GLN A 117 2.34 -9.21 -6.37
C GLN A 117 3.15 -8.63 -7.55
N LEU A 118 2.84 -7.41 -7.99
CA LEU A 118 3.49 -6.75 -9.14
C LEU A 118 4.45 -5.63 -8.72
N MET A 119 4.14 -4.92 -7.63
CA MET A 119 4.97 -3.79 -7.17
C MET A 119 6.16 -4.30 -6.36
N PRO A 120 7.40 -4.01 -6.77
CA PRO A 120 8.59 -4.50 -6.08
C PRO A 120 8.85 -3.77 -4.76
N LEU A 121 8.42 -2.52 -4.63
CA LEU A 121 8.71 -1.67 -3.48
C LEU A 121 7.89 -2.07 -2.25
N VAL A 122 8.55 -2.10 -1.09
CA VAL A 122 7.92 -2.20 0.23
C VAL A 122 8.50 -1.12 1.13
N GLU A 123 7.65 -0.26 1.67
CA GLU A 123 8.10 0.76 2.62
C GLU A 123 8.28 0.14 4.00
N VAL A 124 9.47 0.37 4.59
CA VAL A 124 9.83 -0.17 5.91
C VAL A 124 10.00 0.98 6.90
N CYS A 125 9.28 0.91 8.01
CA CYS A 125 9.38 1.91 9.07
C CYS A 125 9.28 1.28 10.46
N GLY A 126 10.22 1.59 11.33
CA GLY A 126 10.08 1.35 12.77
C GLY A 126 9.33 2.49 13.45
N GLY A 127 8.60 2.18 14.52
CA GLY A 127 8.09 3.18 15.46
C GLY A 127 9.19 3.65 16.42
N PRO A 128 8.87 4.59 17.34
CA PRO A 128 9.85 5.12 18.30
C PRO A 128 10.45 4.08 19.24
N GLN A 129 9.77 2.94 19.42
CA GLN A 129 10.20 1.86 20.31
C GLN A 129 10.80 0.66 19.56
N THR A 130 10.66 0.60 18.24
CA THR A 130 11.17 -0.50 17.42
C THR A 130 12.69 -0.58 17.51
N LEU A 131 13.21 -1.77 17.77
CA LEU A 131 14.65 -2.01 17.80
C LEU A 131 15.25 -1.87 16.39
N PRO A 132 16.42 -1.24 16.24
CA PRO A 132 17.08 -1.08 14.93
C PRO A 132 17.33 -2.41 14.20
N GLU A 133 17.63 -3.47 14.92
CA GLU A 133 17.83 -4.81 14.38
C GLU A 133 16.56 -5.40 13.76
N VAL A 134 15.38 -5.06 14.26
CA VAL A 134 14.09 -5.48 13.69
C VAL A 134 13.86 -4.80 12.33
N VAL A 135 14.21 -3.51 12.23
CA VAL A 135 14.12 -2.76 10.96
C VAL A 135 15.13 -3.32 9.94
N THR A 136 16.35 -3.61 10.38
CA THR A 136 17.39 -4.21 9.53
C THR A 136 16.94 -5.58 9.03
N TRP A 137 16.44 -6.43 9.94
CA TRP A 137 15.92 -7.75 9.61
C TRP A 137 14.78 -7.66 8.57
N ALA A 138 13.84 -6.71 8.72
CA ALA A 138 12.75 -6.51 7.78
C ALA A 138 13.26 -6.16 6.37
N CYS A 139 14.26 -5.28 6.26
CA CYS A 139 14.89 -4.94 4.99
C CYS A 139 15.61 -6.15 4.35
N ASP A 140 16.37 -6.90 5.14
CA ASP A 140 17.09 -8.09 4.68
C ASP A 140 16.13 -9.20 4.24
N PHE A 141 15.06 -9.44 5.01
CA PHE A 141 14.01 -10.38 4.65
C PHE A 141 13.37 -10.00 3.32
N LEU A 142 12.93 -8.75 3.14
CA LEU A 142 12.32 -8.28 1.91
C LEU A 142 13.26 -8.42 0.71
N THR A 143 14.52 -8.08 0.89
CA THR A 143 15.56 -8.25 -0.16
C THR A 143 15.73 -9.73 -0.52
N SER A 144 15.71 -10.63 0.45
CA SER A 144 15.87 -12.08 0.23
C SER A 144 14.73 -12.69 -0.60
N ILE A 145 13.54 -12.08 -0.57
CA ILE A 145 12.37 -12.50 -1.36
C ILE A 145 12.19 -11.66 -2.64
N GLY A 146 13.23 -10.92 -3.07
CA GLY A 146 13.24 -10.14 -4.31
C GLY A 146 12.43 -8.85 -4.26
N ARG A 147 12.19 -8.28 -3.07
CA ARG A 147 11.56 -6.96 -2.90
C ARG A 147 12.61 -5.88 -2.71
N THR A 148 12.21 -4.65 -2.99
CA THR A 148 13.04 -3.46 -2.79
C THR A 148 12.54 -2.71 -1.56
N PRO A 149 13.21 -2.81 -0.40
CA PRO A 149 12.81 -2.07 0.78
C PRO A 149 13.13 -0.57 0.63
N ALA A 150 12.15 0.29 0.92
CA ALA A 150 12.33 1.73 1.06
C ALA A 150 12.29 2.10 2.54
N LEU A 151 13.46 2.29 3.13
CA LEU A 151 13.60 2.61 4.56
C LEU A 151 13.18 4.05 4.84
N MET A 152 12.27 4.21 5.79
CA MET A 152 11.81 5.51 6.27
C MET A 152 12.48 5.89 7.59
N ASN A 153 12.80 7.18 7.73
CA ASN A 153 13.43 7.73 8.94
C ASN A 153 12.41 8.12 10.03
N LYS A 154 11.13 8.22 9.69
CA LYS A 154 10.06 8.64 10.62
C LYS A 154 8.77 7.89 10.36
N ASP A 155 8.13 7.50 11.43
CA ASP A 155 6.81 6.87 11.46
C ASP A 155 5.73 7.96 11.34
N VAL A 156 5.18 8.13 10.13
CA VAL A 156 4.22 9.20 9.79
C VAL A 156 3.05 8.66 8.96
N ASP A 157 1.89 9.32 9.05
CA ASP A 157 0.71 8.96 8.26
C ASP A 157 0.99 8.96 6.75
N GLY A 158 0.56 7.89 6.08
CA GLY A 158 0.56 7.74 4.62
C GLY A 158 1.93 7.45 4.01
N PHE A 159 2.99 7.34 4.80
CA PHE A 159 4.34 7.02 4.38
C PHE A 159 4.80 7.84 3.15
N ILE A 160 5.65 7.33 2.28
CA ILE A 160 6.15 8.07 1.09
C ILE A 160 5.15 7.96 -0.06
N VAL A 161 4.80 6.72 -0.44
CA VAL A 161 4.02 6.45 -1.66
C VAL A 161 2.63 7.08 -1.57
N ASN A 162 1.90 6.84 -0.47
CA ASN A 162 0.58 7.43 -0.31
C ASN A 162 0.63 8.96 -0.24
N ARG A 163 1.63 9.55 0.41
CA ARG A 163 1.78 11.02 0.47
C ARG A 163 1.99 11.63 -0.90
N LEU A 164 2.87 11.06 -1.72
CA LEU A 164 3.11 11.51 -3.09
C LEU A 164 1.86 11.31 -3.96
N GLN A 165 1.24 10.13 -3.89
CA GLN A 165 0.03 9.83 -4.64
C GLN A 165 -1.12 10.80 -4.29
N PHE A 166 -1.37 11.03 -3.01
CA PHE A 166 -2.48 11.91 -2.59
C PHE A 166 -2.19 13.40 -2.82
N ALA A 167 -0.92 13.82 -2.88
CA ALA A 167 -0.58 15.16 -3.35
C ALA A 167 -1.00 15.37 -4.82
N VAL A 168 -0.69 14.40 -5.68
CA VAL A 168 -1.11 14.42 -7.10
C VAL A 168 -2.62 14.32 -7.24
N LEU A 169 -3.28 13.41 -6.50
CA LEU A 169 -4.74 13.23 -6.56
C LEU A 169 -5.49 14.47 -6.09
N ARG A 170 -5.03 15.14 -5.03
CA ARG A 170 -5.65 16.38 -4.53
C ARG A 170 -5.71 17.43 -5.63
N GLU A 171 -4.59 17.69 -6.30
CA GLU A 171 -4.53 18.66 -7.39
C GLU A 171 -5.35 18.20 -8.60
N ALA A 172 -5.28 16.94 -9.00
CA ALA A 172 -6.05 16.39 -10.12
C ALA A 172 -7.57 16.52 -9.90
N TRP A 173 -8.05 16.22 -8.69
CA TRP A 173 -9.47 16.39 -8.34
C TRP A 173 -9.88 17.87 -8.29
N SER A 174 -9.02 18.74 -7.79
CA SER A 174 -9.22 20.18 -7.76
C SER A 174 -9.34 20.76 -9.17
N MET A 175 -8.40 20.44 -10.07
CA MET A 175 -8.45 20.87 -11.46
C MET A 175 -9.75 20.44 -12.16
N ARG A 176 -10.18 19.19 -11.94
CA ARG A 176 -11.45 18.71 -12.50
C ARG A 176 -12.65 19.43 -11.90
N ALA A 177 -12.72 19.58 -10.58
CA ALA A 177 -13.84 20.20 -9.89
C ALA A 177 -14.02 21.68 -10.28
N ASN A 178 -12.92 22.38 -10.53
CA ASN A 178 -12.90 23.79 -10.96
C ASN A 178 -13.01 23.96 -12.49
N GLY A 179 -13.21 22.87 -13.24
CA GLY A 179 -13.39 22.93 -14.70
C GLY A 179 -12.14 23.34 -15.47
N ILE A 180 -10.95 23.22 -14.88
CA ILE A 180 -9.66 23.54 -15.55
C ILE A 180 -9.43 22.60 -16.71
N ALA A 181 -9.71 21.29 -16.53
CA ALA A 181 -9.60 20.27 -17.57
C ALA A 181 -10.56 19.10 -17.32
N SER A 182 -10.83 18.30 -18.38
CA SER A 182 -11.53 17.03 -18.21
C SER A 182 -10.65 15.98 -17.54
N ALA A 183 -11.26 14.94 -16.95
CA ALA A 183 -10.53 13.84 -16.34
C ALA A 183 -9.57 13.16 -17.34
N GLU A 184 -10.03 12.95 -18.59
CA GLU A 184 -9.21 12.37 -19.65
C GLU A 184 -8.00 13.24 -19.99
N ALA A 185 -8.16 14.57 -20.03
CA ALA A 185 -7.06 15.47 -20.32
C ALA A 185 -6.02 15.48 -19.18
N ILE A 186 -6.46 15.48 -17.93
CA ILE A 186 -5.60 15.41 -16.75
C ILE A 186 -4.81 14.07 -16.76
N ASP A 187 -5.49 12.94 -16.92
CA ASP A 187 -4.86 11.63 -16.94
C ASP A 187 -3.87 11.48 -18.11
N ASN A 188 -4.23 11.94 -19.32
CA ASN A 188 -3.36 11.87 -20.47
C ASN A 188 -2.12 12.77 -20.29
N SER A 189 -2.30 13.97 -19.74
CA SER A 189 -1.17 14.86 -19.44
C SER A 189 -0.21 14.19 -18.46
N PHE A 190 -0.72 13.59 -17.38
CA PHE A 190 0.12 12.88 -16.42
C PHE A 190 0.85 11.69 -17.06
N LYS A 191 0.10 10.78 -17.73
CA LYS A 191 0.66 9.55 -18.34
C LYS A 191 1.73 9.84 -19.39
N MET A 192 1.54 10.89 -20.18
CA MET A 192 2.43 11.20 -21.31
C MET A 192 3.62 12.08 -20.93
N THR A 193 3.66 12.60 -19.70
CA THR A 193 4.74 13.45 -19.17
C THR A 193 5.32 12.91 -17.87
N LEU A 194 4.77 13.32 -16.73
CA LEU A 194 5.29 12.97 -15.40
C LEU A 194 5.35 11.46 -15.17
N GLY A 195 4.36 10.70 -15.60
CA GLY A 195 4.33 9.24 -15.47
C GLY A 195 5.47 8.55 -16.23
N ARG A 196 5.94 9.13 -17.35
CA ARG A 196 7.11 8.63 -18.08
C ARG A 196 8.42 9.08 -17.44
N LEU A 197 8.49 10.34 -17.04
CA LEU A 197 9.67 10.90 -16.41
C LEU A 197 9.99 10.20 -15.09
N TYR A 198 8.99 10.03 -14.24
CA TYR A 198 9.15 9.45 -12.91
C TYR A 198 9.29 7.92 -12.90
N SER A 199 9.15 7.25 -14.06
CA SER A 199 9.52 5.84 -14.18
C SER A 199 11.02 5.61 -14.32
N ASP A 200 11.76 6.63 -14.76
CA ASP A 200 13.20 6.59 -14.98
C ASP A 200 13.96 7.31 -13.85
N THR A 201 13.49 8.51 -13.51
CA THR A 201 14.04 9.34 -12.42
C THR A 201 12.95 9.65 -11.38
N GLY A 202 13.30 9.65 -10.10
CA GLY A 202 12.36 10.09 -9.05
C GLY A 202 12.11 11.61 -9.11
N PRO A 203 11.10 12.13 -8.40
CA PRO A 203 10.74 13.55 -8.45
C PRO A 203 11.86 14.49 -7.96
N ILE A 204 12.68 14.08 -7.00
CA ILE A 204 13.80 14.90 -6.50
C ILE A 204 14.94 14.91 -7.51
N GLU A 205 15.31 13.76 -8.02
CA GLU A 205 16.35 13.63 -9.06
C GLU A 205 15.96 14.39 -10.34
N SER A 206 14.71 14.26 -10.79
CA SER A 206 14.19 15.05 -11.91
C SER A 206 14.29 16.56 -11.67
N ALA A 207 14.05 17.00 -10.44
CA ALA A 207 14.15 18.40 -10.08
C ALA A 207 15.59 18.91 -10.17
N GLU A 208 16.56 18.14 -9.70
CA GLU A 208 17.99 18.50 -9.81
C GLU A 208 18.45 18.53 -11.28
N LEU A 209 18.04 17.56 -12.08
CA LEU A 209 18.34 17.52 -13.51
C LEU A 209 17.73 18.71 -14.28
N GLY A 210 16.57 19.20 -13.85
CA GLY A 210 15.90 20.36 -14.45
C GLY A 210 16.43 21.72 -13.98
N GLY A 211 17.23 21.74 -12.91
CA GLY A 211 17.76 22.97 -12.30
C GLY A 211 16.90 23.47 -11.14
N LEU A 212 17.43 23.40 -9.93
CA LEU A 212 16.72 23.80 -8.70
C LEU A 212 16.37 25.28 -8.65
N ASP A 213 17.19 26.14 -9.26
CA ASP A 213 16.96 27.59 -9.38
C ASP A 213 15.72 27.89 -10.22
N ILE A 214 15.58 27.20 -11.36
CA ILE A 214 14.41 27.30 -12.22
C ILE A 214 13.16 26.81 -11.49
N LEU A 215 13.23 25.63 -10.88
CA LEU A 215 12.08 25.05 -10.16
C LEU A 215 11.72 25.85 -8.92
N HIS A 216 12.68 26.47 -8.23
CA HIS A 216 12.38 27.38 -7.13
C HIS A 216 11.53 28.57 -7.61
N THR A 217 11.93 29.19 -8.72
CA THR A 217 11.15 30.30 -9.32
C THR A 217 9.73 29.87 -9.70
N PHE A 218 9.56 28.67 -10.26
CA PHE A 218 8.24 28.11 -10.55
C PHE A 218 7.43 27.88 -9.25
N ALA A 219 8.06 27.36 -8.21
CA ALA A 219 7.39 27.08 -6.93
C ALA A 219 6.85 28.35 -6.26
N GLU A 220 7.55 29.49 -6.37
CA GLU A 220 7.12 30.76 -5.80
C GLU A 220 5.73 31.23 -6.28
N PHE A 221 5.38 30.98 -7.55
CA PHE A 221 4.05 31.33 -8.05
C PHE A 221 3.07 30.17 -8.13
N LEU A 222 3.54 28.93 -8.25
CA LEU A 222 2.66 27.76 -8.37
C LEU A 222 2.13 27.29 -7.02
N PHE A 223 2.94 27.28 -5.96
CA PHE A 223 2.46 26.80 -4.64
C PHE A 223 1.25 27.57 -4.11
N PRO A 224 1.14 28.90 -4.29
CA PRO A 224 -0.08 29.60 -3.92
C PRO A 224 -1.29 29.33 -4.83
N ALA A 225 -1.08 28.76 -6.03
CA ALA A 225 -2.10 28.53 -7.04
C ALA A 225 -2.66 27.10 -7.07
N ILE A 226 -1.90 26.12 -6.58
CA ILE A 226 -2.34 24.73 -6.49
C ILE A 226 -3.15 24.47 -5.21
N ASP A 227 -3.92 23.38 -5.20
CA ASP A 227 -4.81 23.03 -4.10
C ASP A 227 -4.06 22.69 -2.79
N ASP A 228 -4.39 23.36 -1.70
CA ASP A 228 -3.89 23.10 -0.36
C ASP A 228 -4.97 22.60 0.62
N SER A 229 -6.16 22.22 0.11
CA SER A 229 -7.29 21.75 0.91
C SER A 229 -6.92 20.53 1.78
N LYS A 230 -7.50 20.49 2.98
CA LYS A 230 -7.30 19.41 3.96
C LYS A 230 -8.41 18.36 3.93
N THR A 231 -9.41 18.57 3.08
CA THR A 231 -10.57 17.68 2.93
C THR A 231 -10.78 17.33 1.47
N PRO A 232 -11.34 16.13 1.18
CA PRO A 232 -11.70 15.78 -0.19
C PRO A 232 -12.70 16.81 -0.77
N PRO A 233 -12.64 17.10 -2.09
CA PRO A 233 -13.61 17.98 -2.73
C PRO A 233 -15.02 17.40 -2.66
N GLU A 234 -16.05 18.26 -2.53
CA GLU A 234 -17.45 17.83 -2.40
C GLU A 234 -17.90 16.97 -3.58
N ALA A 235 -17.46 17.27 -4.80
CA ALA A 235 -17.79 16.48 -5.98
C ALA A 235 -17.31 15.00 -5.88
N LEU A 236 -16.21 14.72 -5.19
CA LEU A 236 -15.77 13.36 -4.90
C LEU A 236 -16.65 12.72 -3.81
N THR A 237 -16.95 13.48 -2.77
CA THR A 237 -17.79 13.04 -1.66
C THR A 237 -19.19 12.65 -2.14
N GLU A 238 -19.77 13.42 -3.08
CA GLU A 238 -21.06 13.13 -3.70
C GLU A 238 -21.03 11.82 -4.50
N LEU A 239 -19.98 11.55 -5.28
CA LEU A 239 -19.81 10.28 -6.00
C LEU A 239 -19.80 9.10 -5.03
N VAL A 240 -19.05 9.21 -3.94
CA VAL A 240 -18.99 8.15 -2.91
C VAL A 240 -20.35 7.94 -2.25
N ARG A 241 -21.07 8.99 -1.86
CA ARG A 241 -22.42 8.90 -1.29
C ARG A 241 -23.44 8.29 -2.25
N ALA A 242 -23.27 8.52 -3.54
CA ALA A 242 -24.13 7.95 -4.60
C ALA A 242 -23.80 6.48 -4.93
N GLY A 243 -22.79 5.89 -4.31
CA GLY A 243 -22.36 4.52 -4.60
C GLY A 243 -21.56 4.37 -5.91
N ASN A 244 -21.12 5.47 -6.50
CA ASN A 244 -20.33 5.50 -7.73
C ASN A 244 -18.83 5.45 -7.37
N HIS A 245 -18.34 4.28 -7.00
CA HIS A 245 -17.04 4.15 -6.35
C HIS A 245 -15.92 3.82 -7.31
N ASP A 246 -16.16 2.90 -8.27
CA ASP A 246 -15.06 2.24 -8.97
C ASP A 246 -15.52 1.41 -10.18
N LEU A 247 -14.57 0.66 -10.75
CA LEU A 247 -14.81 -0.32 -11.80
C LEU A 247 -15.87 -1.37 -11.41
N LYS A 248 -15.93 -1.83 -10.15
CA LYS A 248 -16.88 -2.86 -9.70
C LYS A 248 -18.30 -2.34 -9.65
N SER A 249 -18.51 -1.06 -9.34
CA SER A 249 -19.82 -0.40 -9.39
C SER A 249 -20.23 -0.01 -10.82
N GLY A 250 -19.31 -0.14 -11.80
CA GLY A 250 -19.50 0.25 -13.19
C GLY A 250 -19.55 1.77 -13.41
N LYS A 251 -19.48 2.55 -12.34
CA LYS A 251 -19.59 4.01 -12.36
C LYS A 251 -18.63 4.65 -11.38
N GLY A 252 -18.09 5.82 -11.76
CA GLY A 252 -17.20 6.64 -10.96
C GLY A 252 -17.09 8.02 -11.60
N ILE A 253 -15.87 8.58 -11.61
CA ILE A 253 -15.55 9.74 -12.46
C ILE A 253 -15.69 9.36 -13.93
N TYR A 254 -15.38 8.12 -14.26
CA TYR A 254 -15.56 7.51 -15.58
C TYR A 254 -16.77 6.58 -15.59
N GLY A 255 -17.39 6.42 -16.78
CA GLY A 255 -18.37 5.37 -17.05
C GLY A 255 -17.64 4.06 -17.39
N TRP A 256 -17.37 3.23 -16.40
CA TRP A 256 -16.59 2.00 -16.57
C TRP A 256 -17.30 0.91 -17.38
N ALA A 257 -18.63 0.89 -17.34
CA ALA A 257 -19.43 -0.06 -18.15
C ALA A 257 -19.24 0.12 -19.67
N GLU A 258 -18.81 1.33 -20.11
CA GLU A 258 -18.58 1.66 -21.51
C GLU A 258 -17.11 1.51 -21.94
N ARG A 259 -16.21 1.24 -20.99
CA ARG A 259 -14.74 1.12 -21.19
C ARG A 259 -14.27 -0.32 -21.24
N ASP A 260 -15.12 -1.27 -21.62
CA ASP A 260 -14.79 -2.70 -21.69
C ASP A 260 -13.44 -2.97 -22.38
N GLY A 261 -12.54 -3.61 -21.64
CA GLY A 261 -11.27 -4.17 -22.13
C GLY A 261 -10.05 -3.24 -22.09
N GLN A 262 -10.10 -2.06 -21.49
CA GLN A 262 -8.95 -1.12 -21.41
C GLN A 262 -8.39 -0.91 -19.99
N ALA A 263 -8.84 -1.67 -18.97
CA ALA A 263 -8.35 -1.60 -17.61
C ALA A 263 -7.50 -2.82 -17.23
#